data_39e5d5b30b03f79d3cec17210d1fdaf0
#
_entry.id   39e5d5b30b03f79d3cec17210d1fdaf0
#
_cell.length_a   1.000
_cell.length_b   1.000
_cell.length_c   1.000
_cell.angle_alpha   90.00
_cell.angle_beta   90.00
_cell.angle_gamma   90.00
#
_symmetry.space_group_name_H-M   'P 1'
#
loop_
_entity.id
_entity.type
_entity.pdbx_description
1 polymer ?
#
loop_
_entity_poly.entity_id
_entity_poly.type
_entity_poly.pdbx_seq_one_letter_code
_entity_poly.pdbx_strand_id
1 'polypeptide(L)'
;MAVDFGGVKMQNPINTAAGTFGYGWQFQNFFDVSQLGAITTKGCAAEPWPGNPAPRMAEIPGGMINSVGLQNPGVAAFARESGPWLEQLSKDGCQVICQVAGHSVDEFVRALEMYVELCPWAAGYEINVSCPNIAAGGAAMGSTPEGASSVMAACRKVTDKPLFVKMAPVNVAEIAKALEAAGADGLSVILSLIHI
;
A
#
# COMPACT_ATOMS: atom_id res chain seq x y z
N MET A 1 -19.49 8.49 -11.19
CA MET A 1 -18.52 9.45 -11.77
C MET A 1 -17.20 8.73 -11.93
N ALA A 2 -16.92 8.21 -13.13
CA ALA A 2 -15.66 7.51 -13.41
C ALA A 2 -14.48 8.48 -13.38
N VAL A 3 -13.34 8.01 -12.91
CA VAL A 3 -12.09 8.77 -12.82
C VAL A 3 -10.91 7.95 -13.32
N ASP A 4 -9.86 8.62 -13.75
CA ASP A 4 -8.54 8.04 -14.00
C ASP A 4 -7.61 8.46 -12.87
N PHE A 5 -7.14 7.49 -12.12
CA PHE A 5 -6.21 7.71 -11.03
C PHE A 5 -4.84 7.16 -11.43
N GLY A 6 -3.98 8.00 -11.99
CA GLY A 6 -2.64 7.62 -12.41
C GLY A 6 -2.60 6.38 -13.31
N GLY A 7 -3.54 6.25 -14.25
CA GLY A 7 -3.67 5.10 -15.14
C GLY A 7 -4.64 4.01 -14.66
N VAL A 8 -5.07 4.02 -13.40
CA VAL A 8 -6.12 3.11 -12.89
C VAL A 8 -7.50 3.69 -13.18
N LYS A 9 -8.28 3.02 -14.03
CA LYS A 9 -9.65 3.41 -14.40
C LYS A 9 -10.64 2.97 -13.33
N MET A 10 -11.12 3.90 -12.53
CA MET A 10 -12.07 3.63 -11.43
C MET A 10 -13.48 4.08 -11.81
N GLN A 11 -14.51 3.30 -11.43
CA GLN A 11 -15.92 3.64 -11.67
C GLN A 11 -16.37 4.86 -10.85
N ASN A 12 -15.70 5.16 -9.74
CA ASN A 12 -15.90 6.35 -8.91
C ASN A 12 -14.61 6.68 -8.15
N PRO A 13 -14.46 7.86 -7.55
CA PRO A 13 -13.23 8.31 -6.91
C PRO A 13 -12.98 7.73 -5.50
N ILE A 14 -13.79 6.79 -5.05
CA ILE A 14 -13.66 6.24 -3.69
C ILE A 14 -12.66 5.09 -3.69
N ASN A 15 -11.59 5.25 -2.94
CA ASN A 15 -10.59 4.22 -2.66
C ASN A 15 -10.38 4.08 -1.16
N THR A 16 -10.17 2.86 -0.69
CA THR A 16 -9.86 2.61 0.73
C THR A 16 -8.39 2.82 1.02
N ALA A 17 -8.07 3.34 2.21
CA ALA A 17 -6.68 3.47 2.64
C ALA A 17 -6.12 2.11 3.09
N ALA A 18 -4.93 1.77 2.60
CA ALA A 18 -4.24 0.55 2.99
C ALA A 18 -4.07 0.43 4.51
N GLY A 19 -4.34 -0.75 5.04
CA GLY A 19 -4.25 -1.05 6.47
C GLY A 19 -5.51 -0.75 7.28
N THR A 20 -6.46 0.02 6.74
CA THR A 20 -7.75 0.31 7.40
C THR A 20 -8.87 -0.62 6.93
N PHE A 21 -8.71 -1.24 5.79
CA PHE A 21 -9.73 -2.09 5.15
C PHE A 21 -9.27 -3.55 4.98
N GLY A 22 -8.17 -3.95 5.59
CA GLY A 22 -7.62 -5.30 5.46
C GLY A 22 -7.39 -5.70 4.00
N TYR A 23 -7.96 -6.83 3.61
CA TYR A 23 -7.99 -7.30 2.21
C TYR A 23 -9.39 -7.15 1.57
N GLY A 24 -10.33 -6.52 2.28
CA GLY A 24 -11.67 -6.15 1.77
C GLY A 24 -12.77 -7.18 2.03
N TRP A 25 -12.48 -8.48 1.91
CA TRP A 25 -13.48 -9.54 2.04
C TRP A 25 -14.21 -9.55 3.39
N GLN A 26 -13.58 -9.04 4.45
CA GLN A 26 -14.17 -8.92 5.77
C GLN A 26 -15.39 -7.98 5.80
N PHE A 27 -15.46 -7.03 4.86
CA PHE A 27 -16.49 -6.00 4.81
C PHE A 27 -17.66 -6.34 3.92
N GLN A 28 -17.57 -7.40 3.10
CA GLN A 28 -18.66 -7.80 2.18
C GLN A 28 -19.99 -8.16 2.87
N ASN A 29 -19.94 -8.46 4.18
CA ASN A 29 -21.15 -8.71 4.97
C ASN A 29 -21.87 -7.42 5.39
N PHE A 30 -21.25 -6.26 5.24
CA PHE A 30 -21.81 -4.96 5.61
C PHE A 30 -22.34 -4.18 4.41
N PHE A 31 -21.68 -4.32 3.27
CA PHE A 31 -22.08 -3.69 2.01
C PHE A 31 -21.39 -4.39 0.83
N ASP A 32 -21.90 -4.13 -0.37
CA ASP A 32 -21.31 -4.64 -1.60
C ASP A 32 -20.02 -3.86 -1.92
N VAL A 33 -18.87 -4.49 -1.65
CA VAL A 33 -17.53 -3.89 -1.83
C VAL A 33 -17.26 -3.54 -3.30
N SER A 34 -17.93 -4.21 -4.25
CA SER A 34 -17.78 -3.91 -5.68
C SER A 34 -18.24 -2.51 -6.07
N GLN A 35 -19.02 -1.85 -5.21
CA GLN A 35 -19.46 -0.46 -5.42
C GLN A 35 -18.34 0.58 -5.25
N LEU A 36 -17.22 0.21 -4.63
CA LEU A 36 -16.06 1.10 -4.52
C LEU A 36 -15.36 1.26 -5.88
N GLY A 37 -14.70 2.39 -6.08
CA GLY A 37 -13.87 2.62 -7.25
C GLY A 37 -12.61 1.77 -7.21
N ALA A 38 -11.99 1.69 -6.03
CA ALA A 38 -10.85 0.82 -5.76
C ALA A 38 -10.77 0.42 -4.28
N ILE A 39 -10.01 -0.64 -4.03
CA ILE A 39 -9.47 -0.93 -2.69
C ILE A 39 -7.94 -0.95 -2.75
N THR A 40 -7.29 -0.37 -1.75
CA THR A 40 -5.86 -0.55 -1.52
C THR A 40 -5.68 -1.54 -0.38
N THR A 41 -5.04 -2.68 -0.66
CA THR A 41 -4.93 -3.78 0.29
C THR A 41 -4.00 -3.47 1.45
N LYS A 42 -4.11 -4.21 2.54
CA LYS A 42 -3.06 -4.25 3.58
C LYS A 42 -1.74 -4.64 2.93
N GLY A 43 -0.67 -3.88 3.25
CA GLY A 43 0.66 -4.12 2.71
C GLY A 43 1.24 -5.47 3.10
N CYS A 44 1.82 -6.16 2.12
CA CYS A 44 2.61 -7.36 2.35
C CYS A 44 4.06 -7.16 1.94
N ALA A 45 4.96 -7.77 2.70
CA ALA A 45 6.35 -7.97 2.34
C ALA A 45 6.53 -9.30 1.59
N ALA A 46 7.70 -9.54 1.03
CA ALA A 46 8.01 -10.82 0.39
C ALA A 46 7.80 -12.00 1.37
N GLU A 47 8.30 -11.85 2.60
CA GLU A 47 8.14 -12.83 3.67
C GLU A 47 7.11 -12.37 4.71
N PRO A 48 6.52 -13.29 5.52
CA PRO A 48 5.58 -12.95 6.57
C PRO A 48 6.22 -12.08 7.66
N TRP A 49 5.49 -11.05 8.11
CA TRP A 49 5.88 -10.25 9.28
C TRP A 49 4.87 -10.45 10.42
N PRO A 50 5.32 -10.82 11.62
CA PRO A 50 4.44 -11.05 12.77
C PRO A 50 3.86 -9.74 13.34
N GLY A 51 4.47 -8.59 13.01
CA GLY A 51 4.16 -7.31 13.64
C GLY A 51 4.67 -7.22 15.08
N ASN A 52 4.22 -6.19 15.79
CA ASN A 52 4.59 -5.98 17.18
C ASN A 52 3.84 -6.95 18.12
N PRO A 53 4.41 -7.29 19.31
CA PRO A 53 3.71 -8.08 20.32
C PRO A 53 2.49 -7.31 20.87
N ALA A 54 1.53 -8.07 21.38
CA ALA A 54 0.37 -7.50 22.08
C ALA A 54 0.76 -7.04 23.52
N PRO A 55 0.06 -6.00 24.08
CA PRO A 55 -1.04 -5.22 23.49
C PRO A 55 -0.53 -4.19 22.45
N ARG A 56 -1.20 -4.10 21.30
CA ARG A 56 -0.78 -3.23 20.20
C ARG A 56 -1.88 -2.33 19.64
N MET A 57 -3.01 -2.34 20.33
CA MET A 57 -4.14 -1.44 20.09
C MET A 57 -4.73 -1.00 21.43
N ALA A 58 -5.12 0.26 21.54
CA ALA A 58 -5.78 0.82 22.70
C ALA A 58 -6.82 1.87 22.27
N GLU A 59 -7.97 1.87 22.95
CA GLU A 59 -8.96 2.93 22.80
C GLU A 59 -8.53 4.16 23.59
N ILE A 60 -8.85 5.31 23.05
CA ILE A 60 -8.68 6.62 23.71
C ILE A 60 -9.97 7.43 23.56
N PRO A 61 -10.21 8.45 24.37
CA PRO A 61 -11.37 9.32 24.18
C PRO A 61 -11.42 9.89 22.76
N GLY A 62 -12.43 9.47 21.98
CA GLY A 62 -12.63 9.92 20.62
C GLY A 62 -11.80 9.22 19.53
N GLY A 63 -11.13 8.12 19.84
CA GLY A 63 -10.34 7.43 18.84
C GLY A 63 -9.65 6.16 19.30
N MET A 64 -8.62 5.77 18.56
CA MET A 64 -7.83 4.57 18.79
C MET A 64 -6.35 4.85 18.49
N ILE A 65 -5.47 4.35 19.33
CA ILE A 65 -4.02 4.30 19.08
C ILE A 65 -3.63 2.87 18.73
N ASN A 66 -2.77 2.70 17.74
CA ASN A 66 -2.25 1.38 17.41
C ASN A 66 -0.74 1.41 17.12
N SER A 67 -0.11 0.26 17.34
CA SER A 67 1.26 -0.05 16.96
C SER A 67 1.29 -1.49 16.41
N VAL A 68 0.54 -1.77 15.35
CA VAL A 68 0.41 -3.12 14.78
C VAL A 68 1.73 -3.63 14.19
N GLY A 69 2.60 -2.74 13.68
CA GLY A 69 3.91 -3.12 13.14
C GLY A 69 3.83 -3.85 11.81
N LEU A 70 2.94 -3.41 10.92
CA LEU A 70 2.77 -3.95 9.57
C LEU A 70 2.60 -5.49 9.50
N GLN A 71 1.96 -6.09 10.50
CA GLN A 71 1.65 -7.53 10.44
C GLN A 71 1.03 -7.90 9.09
N ASN A 72 1.60 -8.90 8.44
CA ASN A 72 1.11 -9.41 7.16
C ASN A 72 1.59 -10.86 6.92
N PRO A 73 0.89 -11.63 6.07
CA PRO A 73 1.20 -13.03 5.82
C PRO A 73 2.30 -13.25 4.77
N GLY A 74 2.86 -12.18 4.19
CA GLY A 74 3.72 -12.24 3.01
C GLY A 74 2.92 -12.39 1.70
N VAL A 75 3.55 -11.99 0.57
CA VAL A 75 2.88 -11.95 -0.74
C VAL A 75 2.37 -13.33 -1.18
N ALA A 76 3.14 -14.40 -0.98
CA ALA A 76 2.74 -15.74 -1.42
C ALA A 76 1.45 -16.24 -0.72
N ALA A 77 1.36 -16.06 0.60
CA ALA A 77 0.15 -16.42 1.34
C ALA A 77 -1.03 -15.50 1.01
N PHE A 78 -0.77 -14.18 0.86
CA PHE A 78 -1.78 -13.23 0.41
C PHE A 78 -2.38 -13.63 -0.94
N ALA A 79 -1.54 -13.94 -1.94
CA ALA A 79 -2.00 -14.33 -3.27
C ALA A 79 -2.84 -15.62 -3.24
N ARG A 80 -2.44 -16.61 -2.44
CA ARG A 80 -3.17 -17.87 -2.28
C ARG A 80 -4.51 -17.69 -1.58
N GLU A 81 -4.57 -16.90 -0.50
CA GLU A 81 -5.72 -16.85 0.41
C GLU A 81 -6.73 -15.76 0.04
N SER A 82 -6.24 -14.59 -0.35
CA SER A 82 -7.09 -13.44 -0.70
C SER A 82 -7.18 -13.19 -2.21
N GLY A 83 -6.20 -13.67 -2.97
CA GLY A 83 -6.09 -13.43 -4.42
C GLY A 83 -7.34 -13.81 -5.21
N PRO A 84 -7.93 -15.01 -5.05
CA PRO A 84 -9.11 -15.41 -5.82
C PRO A 84 -10.32 -14.48 -5.63
N TRP A 85 -10.55 -14.01 -4.39
CA TRP A 85 -11.62 -13.06 -4.10
C TRP A 85 -11.34 -11.67 -4.70
N LEU A 86 -10.10 -11.20 -4.57
CA LEU A 86 -9.67 -9.91 -5.09
C LEU A 86 -9.68 -9.86 -6.63
N GLU A 87 -9.31 -10.95 -7.28
CA GLU A 87 -9.40 -11.09 -8.73
C GLU A 87 -10.87 -11.03 -9.20
N GLN A 88 -11.79 -11.69 -8.48
CA GLN A 88 -13.20 -11.60 -8.79
C GLN A 88 -13.73 -10.18 -8.59
N LEU A 89 -13.37 -9.53 -7.47
CA LEU A 89 -13.74 -8.15 -7.18
C LEU A 89 -13.30 -7.19 -8.29
N SER A 90 -12.10 -7.40 -8.84
CA SER A 90 -11.59 -6.62 -9.96
C SER A 90 -12.43 -6.80 -11.23
N LYS A 91 -12.90 -8.03 -11.50
CA LYS A 91 -13.81 -8.33 -12.61
C LYS A 91 -15.20 -7.70 -12.41
N ASP A 92 -15.62 -7.54 -11.17
CA ASP A 92 -16.90 -6.92 -10.79
C ASP A 92 -16.85 -5.38 -10.83
N GLY A 93 -15.69 -4.79 -11.16
CA GLY A 93 -15.52 -3.35 -11.43
C GLY A 93 -14.83 -2.53 -10.34
N CYS A 94 -14.56 -3.09 -9.17
CA CYS A 94 -13.76 -2.45 -8.14
C CYS A 94 -12.27 -2.75 -8.37
N GLN A 95 -11.48 -1.73 -8.65
CA GLN A 95 -10.04 -1.92 -8.92
C GLN A 95 -9.29 -2.33 -7.66
N VAL A 96 -8.24 -3.10 -7.81
CA VAL A 96 -7.41 -3.55 -6.68
C VAL A 96 -5.99 -3.02 -6.84
N ILE A 97 -5.55 -2.24 -5.84
CA ILE A 97 -4.19 -1.74 -5.71
C ILE A 97 -3.52 -2.53 -4.58
N CYS A 98 -2.48 -3.30 -4.90
CA CYS A 98 -1.76 -4.08 -3.90
C CYS A 98 -0.68 -3.24 -3.23
N GLN A 99 -0.73 -3.08 -1.90
CA GLN A 99 0.31 -2.34 -1.19
C GLN A 99 1.52 -3.23 -0.91
N VAL A 100 2.70 -2.69 -1.21
CA VAL A 100 4.01 -3.32 -1.07
C VAL A 100 4.72 -2.79 0.17
N ALA A 101 5.29 -3.66 0.98
CA ALA A 101 6.08 -3.32 2.17
C ALA A 101 7.48 -3.94 2.10
N GLY A 102 8.46 -3.25 2.66
CA GLY A 102 9.85 -3.69 2.74
C GLY A 102 10.63 -2.88 3.77
N HIS A 103 11.75 -3.41 4.27
CA HIS A 103 12.69 -2.72 5.16
C HIS A 103 13.93 -2.23 4.42
N SER A 104 14.11 -2.65 3.17
CA SER A 104 15.20 -2.23 2.29
C SER A 104 14.71 -2.11 0.86
N VAL A 105 15.48 -1.43 0.01
CA VAL A 105 15.17 -1.31 -1.43
C VAL A 105 14.98 -2.70 -2.05
N ASP A 106 15.87 -3.64 -1.73
CA ASP A 106 15.83 -5.01 -2.27
C ASP A 106 14.57 -5.78 -1.82
N GLU A 107 14.14 -5.58 -0.56
CA GLU A 107 12.90 -6.20 -0.07
C GLU A 107 11.67 -5.64 -0.78
N PHE A 108 11.60 -4.32 -1.04
CA PHE A 108 10.52 -3.74 -1.84
C PHE A 108 10.50 -4.29 -3.25
N VAL A 109 11.65 -4.36 -3.91
CA VAL A 109 11.79 -4.93 -5.26
C VAL A 109 11.31 -6.38 -5.27
N ARG A 110 11.82 -7.21 -4.37
CA ARG A 110 11.44 -8.62 -4.27
C ARG A 110 9.94 -8.82 -4.02
N ALA A 111 9.36 -8.04 -3.10
CA ALA A 111 7.92 -8.13 -2.83
C ALA A 111 7.09 -7.71 -4.05
N LEU A 112 7.52 -6.67 -4.76
CA LEU A 112 6.84 -6.21 -5.97
C LEU A 112 6.94 -7.24 -7.11
N GLU A 113 8.12 -7.85 -7.32
CA GLU A 113 8.30 -8.95 -8.29
C GLU A 113 7.34 -10.10 -8.02
N MET A 114 7.21 -10.52 -6.76
CA MET A 114 6.25 -11.55 -6.36
C MET A 114 4.80 -11.14 -6.62
N TYR A 115 4.44 -9.87 -6.37
CA TYR A 115 3.09 -9.38 -6.70
C TYR A 115 2.83 -9.37 -8.21
N VAL A 116 3.79 -8.95 -9.02
CA VAL A 116 3.67 -8.96 -10.49
C VAL A 116 3.43 -10.38 -11.01
N GLU A 117 4.13 -11.36 -10.47
CA GLU A 117 4.00 -12.77 -10.84
C GLU A 117 2.69 -13.40 -10.34
N LEU A 118 2.39 -13.23 -9.04
CA LEU A 118 1.30 -13.97 -8.38
C LEU A 118 -0.06 -13.26 -8.43
N CYS A 119 -0.08 -11.94 -8.67
CA CYS A 119 -1.28 -11.12 -8.72
C CYS A 119 -1.38 -10.31 -10.02
N PRO A 120 -1.35 -10.94 -11.20
CA PRO A 120 -1.37 -10.22 -12.49
C PRO A 120 -2.66 -9.42 -12.72
N TRP A 121 -3.72 -9.72 -11.98
CA TRP A 121 -5.00 -9.03 -11.98
C TRP A 121 -4.97 -7.67 -11.25
N ALA A 122 -3.94 -7.37 -10.44
CA ALA A 122 -3.83 -6.08 -9.75
C ALA A 122 -3.76 -4.93 -10.76
N ALA A 123 -4.55 -3.88 -10.52
CA ALA A 123 -4.61 -2.70 -11.39
C ALA A 123 -3.37 -1.79 -11.23
N GLY A 124 -2.71 -1.86 -10.08
CA GLY A 124 -1.50 -1.12 -9.76
C GLY A 124 -0.96 -1.53 -8.39
N TYR A 125 0.12 -0.86 -7.98
CA TYR A 125 0.77 -1.14 -6.69
C TYR A 125 1.01 0.15 -5.92
N GLU A 126 0.94 0.08 -4.59
CA GLU A 126 1.24 1.20 -3.70
C GLU A 126 2.48 0.87 -2.86
N ILE A 127 3.57 1.59 -3.07
CA ILE A 127 4.83 1.42 -2.33
C ILE A 127 4.72 2.17 -1.01
N ASN A 128 4.81 1.47 0.12
CA ASN A 128 4.63 2.06 1.43
C ASN A 128 5.95 2.51 2.05
N VAL A 129 6.36 3.76 1.79
CA VAL A 129 7.53 4.37 2.44
C VAL A 129 7.18 5.15 3.71
N SER A 130 5.90 5.13 4.14
CA SER A 130 5.42 5.90 5.29
C SER A 130 5.78 5.32 6.66
N CYS A 131 6.29 4.08 6.72
CA CYS A 131 6.58 3.42 8.00
C CYS A 131 7.95 3.79 8.55
N PRO A 132 8.01 4.32 9.80
CA PRO A 132 9.27 4.75 10.43
C PRO A 132 10.14 3.59 10.93
N ASN A 133 9.69 2.34 10.81
CA ASN A 133 10.35 1.18 11.39
C ASN A 133 11.42 0.59 10.47
N ILE A 134 12.54 1.31 10.31
CA ILE A 134 13.68 0.72 9.61
C ILE A 134 14.94 0.94 10.42
N ALA A 135 15.28 -0.12 11.13
CA ALA A 135 16.54 -0.29 11.82
C ALA A 135 17.65 -0.73 10.86
N ALA A 136 18.02 0.10 9.92
CA ALA A 136 19.26 -0.09 9.17
C ALA A 136 19.79 1.28 8.75
N GLY A 137 20.57 1.90 9.62
CA GLY A 137 21.37 3.07 9.26
C GLY A 137 20.72 4.45 9.42
N GLY A 138 19.70 4.62 10.26
CA GLY A 138 19.44 5.90 10.90
C GLY A 138 18.43 6.86 10.29
N ALA A 139 17.99 6.74 9.05
CA ALA A 139 16.87 7.53 8.52
C ALA A 139 15.84 6.62 7.88
N ALA A 140 14.57 6.74 8.26
CA ALA A 140 13.49 6.03 7.58
C ALA A 140 13.54 6.41 6.09
N MET A 141 13.56 5.43 5.17
CA MET A 141 13.68 5.65 3.72
C MET A 141 12.65 6.65 3.19
N GLY A 142 11.48 6.73 3.81
CA GLY A 142 10.43 7.66 3.42
C GLY A 142 10.53 9.05 4.07
N SER A 143 11.56 9.36 4.87
CA SER A 143 11.70 10.66 5.53
C SER A 143 12.59 11.65 4.78
N THR A 144 13.28 11.17 3.74
CA THR A 144 14.11 12.01 2.86
C THR A 144 13.75 11.80 1.39
N PRO A 145 13.93 12.83 0.54
CA PRO A 145 13.71 12.73 -0.90
C PRO A 145 14.55 11.62 -1.55
N GLU A 146 15.82 11.49 -1.14
CA GLU A 146 16.77 10.51 -1.70
C GLU A 146 16.37 9.08 -1.33
N GLY A 147 15.98 8.86 -0.07
CA GLY A 147 15.54 7.55 0.40
C GLY A 147 14.27 7.09 -0.30
N ALA A 148 13.25 7.94 -0.35
CA ALA A 148 11.99 7.63 -1.00
C ALA A 148 12.15 7.41 -2.51
N SER A 149 12.88 8.28 -3.20
CA SER A 149 13.09 8.16 -4.65
C SER A 149 13.95 6.95 -5.03
N SER A 150 14.89 6.52 -4.18
CA SER A 150 15.68 5.32 -4.44
C SER A 150 14.82 4.05 -4.48
N VAL A 151 13.87 3.92 -3.54
CA VAL A 151 12.90 2.81 -3.52
C VAL A 151 12.02 2.88 -4.77
N MET A 152 11.45 4.06 -5.06
CA MET A 152 10.56 4.23 -6.20
C MET A 152 11.26 3.91 -7.53
N ALA A 153 12.46 4.44 -7.76
CA ALA A 153 13.23 4.21 -8.97
C ALA A 153 13.63 2.72 -9.16
N ALA A 154 13.88 2.01 -8.06
CA ALA A 154 14.12 0.57 -8.11
C ALA A 154 12.85 -0.22 -8.46
N CYS A 155 11.73 0.09 -7.81
CA CYS A 155 10.43 -0.53 -8.09
C CYS A 155 9.94 -0.25 -9.51
N ARG A 156 10.18 0.95 -10.06
CA ARG A 156 9.79 1.28 -11.44
C ARG A 156 10.41 0.36 -12.51
N LYS A 157 11.57 -0.22 -12.24
CA LYS A 157 12.22 -1.16 -13.15
C LYS A 157 11.56 -2.54 -13.21
N VAL A 158 10.70 -2.84 -12.24
CA VAL A 158 10.04 -4.15 -12.11
C VAL A 158 8.77 -4.22 -12.95
N THR A 159 8.04 -3.11 -13.12
CA THR A 159 6.73 -3.12 -13.76
C THR A 159 6.40 -1.81 -14.44
N ASP A 160 5.64 -1.89 -15.55
CA ASP A 160 5.05 -0.73 -16.24
C ASP A 160 3.64 -0.39 -15.73
N LYS A 161 3.08 -1.18 -14.82
CA LYS A 161 1.78 -0.88 -14.21
C LYS A 161 1.86 0.37 -13.34
N PRO A 162 0.70 1.04 -13.07
CA PRO A 162 0.64 2.17 -12.17
C PRO A 162 1.31 1.90 -10.82
N LEU A 163 2.23 2.79 -10.44
CA LEU A 163 2.92 2.77 -9.15
C LEU A 163 2.59 4.03 -8.36
N PHE A 164 1.94 3.84 -7.23
CA PHE A 164 1.65 4.88 -6.26
C PHE A 164 2.64 4.80 -5.11
N VAL A 165 2.86 5.91 -4.41
CA VAL A 165 3.70 5.92 -3.21
C VAL A 165 2.93 6.49 -2.04
N LYS A 166 2.84 5.73 -0.94
CA LYS A 166 2.26 6.20 0.31
C LYS A 166 3.33 6.83 1.18
N MET A 167 3.11 8.10 1.54
CA MET A 167 4.05 8.97 2.23
C MET A 167 3.70 9.16 3.70
N ALA A 168 4.72 9.45 4.52
CA ALA A 168 4.54 10.03 5.84
C ALA A 168 4.31 11.57 5.75
N PRO A 169 3.67 12.22 6.76
CA PRO A 169 3.43 13.66 6.75
C PRO A 169 4.68 14.49 7.12
N VAL A 170 5.82 14.14 6.49
CA VAL A 170 7.13 14.77 6.74
C VAL A 170 7.72 15.20 5.40
N ASN A 171 8.16 16.45 5.27
CA ASN A 171 8.79 17.00 4.06
C ASN A 171 8.03 16.68 2.77
N VAL A 172 6.68 16.71 2.85
CA VAL A 172 5.78 16.19 1.81
C VAL A 172 6.09 16.77 0.42
N ALA A 173 6.35 18.08 0.34
CA ALA A 173 6.55 18.76 -0.94
C ALA A 173 7.85 18.32 -1.64
N GLU A 174 8.95 18.21 -0.90
CA GLU A 174 10.25 17.81 -1.42
C GLU A 174 10.26 16.34 -1.81
N ILE A 175 9.68 15.48 -0.95
CA ILE A 175 9.58 14.04 -1.21
C ILE A 175 8.65 13.78 -2.41
N ALA A 176 7.52 14.47 -2.51
CA ALA A 176 6.58 14.33 -3.63
C ALA A 176 7.26 14.62 -4.97
N LYS A 177 8.02 15.73 -5.06
CA LYS A 177 8.78 16.08 -6.28
C LYS A 177 9.82 15.02 -6.64
N ALA A 178 10.52 14.48 -5.65
CA ALA A 178 11.51 13.44 -5.87
C ALA A 178 10.87 12.12 -6.34
N LEU A 179 9.71 11.76 -5.80
CA LEU A 179 8.95 10.58 -6.20
C LEU A 179 8.38 10.71 -7.62
N GLU A 180 7.83 11.86 -7.97
CA GLU A 180 7.38 12.17 -9.33
C GLU A 180 8.54 12.05 -10.34
N ALA A 181 9.69 12.65 -10.02
CA ALA A 181 10.89 12.54 -10.85
C ALA A 181 11.42 11.09 -10.95
N ALA A 182 11.17 10.24 -9.94
CA ALA A 182 11.54 8.84 -9.93
C ALA A 182 10.53 7.93 -10.66
N GLY A 183 9.43 8.49 -11.19
CA GLY A 183 8.45 7.77 -12.00
C GLY A 183 7.22 7.27 -11.25
N ALA A 184 6.84 7.90 -10.13
CA ALA A 184 5.56 7.62 -9.48
C ALA A 184 4.39 8.16 -10.32
N ASP A 185 3.36 7.36 -10.52
CA ASP A 185 2.14 7.73 -11.24
C ASP A 185 1.13 8.45 -10.34
N GLY A 186 1.29 8.36 -9.01
CA GLY A 186 0.47 9.07 -8.04
C GLY A 186 0.99 8.91 -6.61
N LEU A 187 0.40 9.70 -5.72
CA LEU A 187 0.81 9.77 -4.31
C LEU A 187 -0.39 9.58 -3.38
N SER A 188 -0.23 8.72 -2.38
CA SER A 188 -1.15 8.62 -1.24
C SER A 188 -0.60 9.48 -0.11
N VAL A 189 -1.20 10.66 0.06
CA VAL A 189 -0.75 11.61 1.06
C VAL A 189 -1.47 11.31 2.36
N ILE A 190 -0.74 10.56 3.17
CA ILE A 190 -0.97 10.09 4.53
C ILE A 190 -2.14 9.10 4.74
N LEU A 191 -2.03 8.33 5.82
CA LEU A 191 -3.04 7.33 6.23
C LEU A 191 -4.30 8.01 6.78
N SER A 192 -4.12 9.07 7.57
CA SER A 192 -5.20 9.74 8.29
C SER A 192 -4.77 11.15 8.72
N LEU A 193 -5.70 12.09 8.67
CA LEU A 193 -5.52 13.45 9.21
C LEU A 193 -5.70 13.53 10.74
N ILE A 194 -6.18 12.46 11.38
CA ILE A 194 -6.48 12.41 12.82
C ILE A 194 -5.20 12.27 13.68
N HIS A 195 -4.08 11.94 13.07
CA HIS A 195 -2.81 11.68 13.76
C HIS A 195 -1.78 12.82 13.61
N ILE A 196 -2.27 14.03 13.40
CA ILE A 196 -1.44 15.23 13.35
C ILE A 196 -1.44 15.91 14.72
#